data_49abecf4e8ad22af5f98b54cb816f788
#
_entry.id   49abecf4e8ad22af5f98b54cb816f788
#
_cell.length_a   1.000
_cell.length_b   1.000
_cell.length_c   1.000
_cell.angle_alpha   90.00
_cell.angle_beta   90.00
_cell.angle_gamma   90.00
#
_symmetry.space_group_name_H-M   'P 1'
#
loop_
_entity.id
_entity.type
_entity.pdbx_description
1 polymer ?
#
loop_
_entity_poly.entity_id
_entity_poly.type
_entity_poly.pdbx_seq_one_letter_code
_entity_poly.pdbx_strand_id
1 'polypeptide(L)'
;MTPETKVKNAICKFLSGIPDLHVERRQAGGLSYRAGAPDVWFVYKGRHVEVEFKAPDGQVRSLQLKHERELRNAGSLYWRGNNVDEFVEWFEKNFS
;
A
#
# COMPACT_ATOMS: atom_id res chain seq x y z
N MET A 1 1.79 14.27 -14.09
CA MET A 1 1.65 13.11 -13.20
C MET A 1 3.02 12.75 -12.65
N THR A 2 3.16 12.65 -11.33
CA THR A 2 4.43 12.28 -10.70
C THR A 2 4.73 10.79 -10.88
N PRO A 3 6.00 10.40 -10.78
CA PRO A 3 6.36 8.97 -10.82
C PRO A 3 5.62 8.16 -9.75
N GLU A 4 5.46 8.71 -8.55
CA GLU A 4 4.74 8.08 -7.46
C GLU A 4 3.27 7.83 -7.84
N THR A 5 2.62 8.81 -8.46
CA THR A 5 1.22 8.68 -8.91
C THR A 5 1.07 7.60 -9.99
N LYS A 6 2.05 7.51 -10.90
CA LYS A 6 2.02 6.47 -11.93
C LYS A 6 2.10 5.07 -11.32
N VAL A 7 2.97 4.88 -10.35
CA VAL A 7 3.11 3.59 -9.65
C VAL A 7 1.83 3.25 -8.90
N LYS A 8 1.29 4.24 -8.17
CA LYS A 8 0.04 4.06 -7.42
C LYS A 8 -1.10 3.63 -8.34
N ASN A 9 -1.27 4.33 -9.47
CA ASN A 9 -2.33 4.02 -10.41
C ASN A 9 -2.16 2.62 -11.01
N ALA A 10 -0.94 2.25 -11.35
CA ALA A 10 -0.67 0.94 -11.93
C ALA A 10 -0.93 -0.19 -10.93
N ILE A 11 -0.54 -0.02 -9.68
CA ILE A 11 -0.78 -1.02 -8.63
C ILE A 11 -2.28 -1.13 -8.36
N CYS A 12 -3.00 -0.01 -8.26
CA CYS A 12 -4.44 -0.05 -8.04
C CYS A 12 -5.17 -0.70 -9.21
N LYS A 13 -4.71 -0.45 -10.44
CA LYS A 13 -5.29 -1.09 -11.62
C LYS A 13 -5.08 -2.61 -11.58
N PHE A 14 -3.88 -3.03 -11.22
CA PHE A 14 -3.57 -4.46 -11.07
C PHE A 14 -4.49 -5.11 -10.04
N LEU A 15 -4.63 -4.51 -8.86
CA LEU A 15 -5.46 -5.04 -7.78
C LEU A 15 -6.94 -5.07 -8.15
N SER A 16 -7.41 -4.02 -8.84
CA SER A 16 -8.81 -3.92 -9.25
C SER A 16 -9.21 -4.99 -10.27
N GLY A 17 -8.26 -5.57 -10.96
CA GLY A 17 -8.52 -6.65 -11.91
C GLY A 17 -8.57 -8.04 -11.30
N ILE A 18 -8.31 -8.18 -10.01
CA ILE A 18 -8.30 -9.48 -9.33
C ILE A 18 -9.67 -9.75 -8.73
N PRO A 19 -10.33 -10.87 -9.10
CA PRO A 19 -11.63 -11.23 -8.52
C PRO A 19 -11.55 -11.41 -7.01
N ASP A 20 -12.59 -10.96 -6.32
CA ASP A 20 -12.76 -11.11 -4.87
C ASP A 20 -11.70 -10.38 -4.03
N LEU A 21 -11.02 -9.41 -4.61
CA LEU A 21 -10.10 -8.53 -3.92
C LEU A 21 -10.75 -7.16 -3.75
N HIS A 22 -10.71 -6.61 -2.54
CA HIS A 22 -11.23 -5.28 -2.24
C HIS A 22 -10.10 -4.30 -2.01
N VAL A 23 -10.02 -3.24 -2.79
CA VAL A 23 -8.96 -2.23 -2.68
C VAL A 23 -9.56 -0.85 -2.45
N GLU A 24 -8.92 -0.08 -1.58
CA GLU A 24 -9.32 1.28 -1.24
C GLU A 24 -8.13 2.22 -1.24
N ARG A 25 -8.35 3.45 -1.70
CA ARG A 25 -7.37 4.53 -1.63
C ARG A 25 -7.74 5.46 -0.49
N ARG A 26 -6.76 5.85 0.32
CA ARG A 26 -6.97 6.89 1.32
C ARG A 26 -6.72 8.24 0.69
N GLN A 27 -7.58 9.23 1.04
CA GLN A 27 -7.42 10.60 0.56
C GLN A 27 -6.94 11.47 1.72
N ALA A 28 -5.88 12.23 1.48
CA ALA A 28 -5.38 13.20 2.43
C ALA A 28 -6.46 14.26 2.72
N GLY A 29 -6.63 14.61 3.99
CA GLY A 29 -7.63 15.60 4.41
C GLY A 29 -9.03 15.05 4.64
N GLY A 30 -9.27 13.77 4.42
CA GLY A 30 -10.54 13.14 4.76
C GLY A 30 -10.71 12.97 6.27
N LEU A 31 -11.94 12.77 6.71
CA LEU A 31 -12.24 12.63 8.14
C LEU A 31 -11.50 11.46 8.78
N SER A 32 -11.21 10.42 8.01
CA SER A 32 -10.52 9.23 8.50
C SER A 32 -9.01 9.29 8.27
N TYR A 33 -8.51 10.37 7.68
CA TYR A 33 -7.10 10.47 7.35
C TYR A 33 -6.25 10.67 8.60
N ARG A 34 -5.18 9.91 8.71
CA ARG A 34 -4.16 10.06 9.76
C ARG A 34 -2.82 10.30 9.11
N ALA A 35 -2.11 11.33 9.57
CA ALA A 35 -0.78 11.65 9.03
C ALA A 35 0.14 10.42 9.18
N GLY A 36 0.86 10.09 8.11
CA GLY A 36 1.75 8.92 8.08
C GLY A 36 1.06 7.60 7.76
N ALA A 37 -0.28 7.60 7.60
CA ALA A 37 -0.99 6.38 7.18
C ALA A 37 -0.64 6.03 5.74
N PRO A 38 -0.57 4.73 5.39
CA PRO A 38 -0.34 4.30 4.01
C PRO A 38 -1.42 4.80 3.05
N ASP A 39 -1.06 4.95 1.78
CA ASP A 39 -1.95 5.52 0.76
C ASP A 39 -3.06 4.58 0.30
N VAL A 40 -2.81 3.29 0.34
CA VAL A 40 -3.71 2.27 -0.21
C VAL A 40 -3.75 1.10 0.74
N TRP A 41 -4.92 0.47 0.84
CA TRP A 41 -5.02 -0.81 1.53
C TRP A 41 -5.93 -1.73 0.73
N PHE A 42 -5.75 -3.03 0.93
CA PHE A 42 -6.64 -4.01 0.31
C PHE A 42 -6.81 -5.23 1.21
N VAL A 43 -7.88 -5.97 0.94
CA VAL A 43 -8.14 -7.26 1.59
C VAL A 43 -8.28 -8.30 0.50
N TYR A 44 -7.58 -9.41 0.66
CA TYR A 44 -7.64 -10.52 -0.28
C TYR A 44 -7.41 -11.83 0.48
N LYS A 45 -8.27 -12.80 0.23
CA LYS A 45 -8.21 -14.12 0.88
C LYS A 45 -8.14 -14.01 2.42
N GLY A 46 -8.92 -13.07 2.97
CA GLY A 46 -9.00 -12.87 4.41
C GLY A 46 -7.82 -12.15 5.02
N ARG A 47 -6.87 -11.64 4.22
CA ARG A 47 -5.69 -10.95 4.72
C ARG A 47 -5.73 -9.48 4.35
N HIS A 48 -5.47 -8.63 5.33
CA HIS A 48 -5.40 -7.18 5.15
C HIS A 48 -3.97 -6.77 4.81
N VAL A 49 -3.82 -5.90 3.81
CA VAL A 49 -2.52 -5.41 3.37
C VAL A 49 -2.55 -3.89 3.28
N GLU A 50 -1.51 -3.24 3.82
CA GLU A 50 -1.31 -1.80 3.67
C GLU A 50 -0.19 -1.56 2.68
N VAL A 51 -0.38 -0.61 1.78
CA VAL A 51 0.56 -0.30 0.70
C VAL A 51 1.02 1.14 0.82
N GLU A 52 2.31 1.35 1.00
CA GLU A 52 2.92 2.67 1.12
C GLU A 52 3.86 2.92 -0.05
N PHE A 53 3.70 4.07 -0.71
CA PHE A 53 4.54 4.41 -1.86
C PHE A 53 5.75 5.19 -1.38
N LYS A 54 6.92 4.68 -1.73
CA LYS A 54 8.20 5.27 -1.36
C LYS A 54 8.43 6.56 -2.14
N ALA A 55 8.85 7.62 -1.44
CA ALA A 55 9.19 8.88 -2.08
C ALA A 55 10.38 8.69 -3.04
N PRO A 56 10.50 9.53 -4.09
CA PRO A 56 11.61 9.40 -5.04
C PRO A 56 12.98 9.48 -4.39
N ASP A 57 13.12 10.22 -3.30
CA ASP A 57 14.39 10.34 -2.57
C ASP A 57 14.63 9.16 -1.61
N GLY A 58 13.69 8.24 -1.52
CA GLY A 58 13.80 7.07 -0.67
C GLY A 58 13.64 7.32 0.81
N GLN A 59 13.30 8.55 1.21
CA GLN A 59 13.15 8.87 2.63
C GLN A 59 11.88 8.25 3.21
N VAL A 60 12.01 7.67 4.39
CA VAL A 60 10.89 7.14 5.15
C VAL A 60 10.78 7.93 6.44
N ARG A 61 9.63 8.56 6.66
CA ARG A 61 9.43 9.42 7.82
C ARG A 61 9.11 8.59 9.07
N SER A 62 9.47 9.15 10.23
CA SER A 62 9.26 8.48 11.52
C SER A 62 7.80 8.06 11.74
N LEU A 63 6.86 8.91 11.31
CA LEU A 63 5.44 8.62 11.48
C LEU A 63 4.99 7.44 10.62
N GLN A 64 5.57 7.31 9.40
CA GLN A 64 5.30 6.15 8.55
C GLN A 64 5.82 4.86 9.17
N LEU A 65 7.01 4.91 9.79
CA LEU A 65 7.58 3.75 10.47
C LEU A 65 6.74 3.34 11.69
N LYS A 66 6.21 4.34 12.40
CA LYS A 66 5.33 4.08 13.54
C LYS A 66 4.07 3.35 13.08
N HIS A 67 3.43 3.83 12.01
CA HIS A 67 2.23 3.20 11.46
C HIS A 67 2.52 1.78 10.97
N GLU A 68 3.65 1.59 10.31
CA GLU A 68 4.03 0.27 9.84
C GLU A 68 4.15 -0.72 11.01
N ARG A 69 4.82 -0.31 12.08
CA ARG A 69 4.99 -1.16 13.25
C ARG A 69 3.65 -1.52 13.87
N GLU A 70 2.77 -0.52 14.04
CA GLU A 70 1.45 -0.75 14.61
C GLU A 70 0.62 -1.71 13.75
N LEU A 71 0.65 -1.53 12.42
CA LEU A 71 -0.10 -2.37 11.51
C LEU A 71 0.41 -3.81 11.50
N ARG A 72 1.74 -3.99 11.46
CA ARG A 72 2.33 -5.33 11.50
C ARG A 72 2.02 -6.04 12.82
N ASN A 73 2.08 -5.31 13.94
CA ASN A 73 1.76 -5.86 15.25
C ASN A 73 0.29 -6.27 15.34
N ALA A 74 -0.58 -5.59 14.60
CA ALA A 74 -2.01 -5.92 14.58
C ALA A 74 -2.34 -7.04 13.58
N GLY A 75 -1.34 -7.57 12.88
CA GLY A 75 -1.53 -8.69 11.97
C GLY A 75 -1.65 -8.32 10.48
N SER A 76 -1.51 -7.04 10.13
CA SER A 76 -1.56 -6.63 8.73
C SER A 76 -0.26 -6.98 8.00
N LEU A 77 -0.39 -7.34 6.74
CA LEU A 77 0.75 -7.31 5.83
C LEU A 77 1.03 -5.86 5.44
N TYR A 78 2.25 -5.58 5.05
CA TYR A 78 2.66 -4.22 4.70
C TYR A 78 3.69 -4.27 3.57
N TRP A 79 3.47 -3.44 2.55
CA TRP A 79 4.43 -3.31 1.45
C TRP A 79 4.78 -1.84 1.28
N ARG A 80 6.06 -1.56 1.11
CA ARG A 80 6.57 -0.22 0.79
C ARG A 80 7.48 -0.31 -0.40
N GLY A 81 7.27 0.55 -1.39
CA GLY A 81 8.13 0.58 -2.55
C GLY A 81 7.68 1.61 -3.58
N ASN A 82 8.32 1.57 -4.75
CA ASN A 82 8.02 2.50 -5.83
C ASN A 82 8.08 1.84 -7.21
N ASN A 83 7.93 0.54 -7.27
CA ASN A 83 8.05 -0.22 -8.53
C ASN A 83 6.91 -1.24 -8.63
N VAL A 84 6.18 -1.19 -9.76
CA VAL A 84 5.03 -2.06 -9.98
C VAL A 84 5.44 -3.53 -10.05
N ASP A 85 6.52 -3.84 -10.77
CA ASP A 85 6.95 -5.23 -10.94
C ASP A 85 7.37 -5.84 -9.61
N GLU A 86 8.02 -5.06 -8.76
CA GLU A 86 8.38 -5.51 -7.41
C GLU A 86 7.13 -5.79 -6.57
N PHE A 87 6.11 -4.94 -6.70
CA PHE A 87 4.86 -5.16 -5.99
C PHE A 87 4.17 -6.45 -6.45
N VAL A 88 4.08 -6.65 -7.76
CA VAL A 88 3.44 -7.85 -8.33
C VAL A 88 4.18 -9.12 -7.87
N GLU A 89 5.50 -9.09 -7.89
CA GLU A 89 6.31 -10.20 -7.42
C GLU A 89 6.06 -10.50 -5.94
N TRP A 90 6.03 -9.45 -5.11
CA TRP A 90 5.70 -9.58 -3.69
C TRP A 90 4.29 -10.16 -3.50
N PHE A 91 3.33 -9.66 -4.26
CA PHE A 91 1.94 -10.13 -4.19
C PHE A 91 1.84 -11.61 -4.52
N GLU A 92 2.44 -12.03 -5.62
CA GLU A 92 2.41 -13.44 -6.04
C GLU A 92 3.05 -14.35 -5.00
N LYS A 93 4.14 -13.89 -4.40
CA LYS A 93 4.86 -14.66 -3.38
C LYS A 93 4.02 -14.84 -2.11
N ASN A 94 3.23 -13.83 -1.73
CA ASN A 94 2.45 -13.86 -0.50
C ASN A 94 1.04 -14.44 -0.66
N PHE A 95 0.54 -14.52 -1.89
CA PHE A 95 -0.83 -14.97 -2.17
C PHE A 95 -0.88 -16.12 -3.18
N SER A 96 0.20 -16.81 -3.38
CA SER A 96 0.22 -17.97 -4.26
C SER A 96 -0.49 -19.18 -3.64
#